data_eda9114e0349dfa338d6e27583fb50a5
#
_entry.id   eda9114e0349dfa338d6e27583fb50a5
#
_cell.length_a   1.000
_cell.length_b   1.000
_cell.length_c   1.000
_cell.angle_alpha   90.00
_cell.angle_beta   90.00
_cell.angle_gamma   90.00
#
_symmetry.space_group_name_H-M   'P 1'
#
loop_
_entity.id
_entity.type
_entity.pdbx_description
1 polymer ?
#
loop_
_entity_poly.entity_id
_entity_poly.type
_entity_poly.pdbx_seq_one_letter_code
_entity_poly.pdbx_strand_id
1 'polypeptide(L)'
;MLFADRADAGRQLAETLLARLPGLANQRPIVLGVPRGGVIIGREVARALGAPLDVIVARKLGAPGHEELGIGAVAPDGTRVLDGEIVAALGVSDAYIEKITRRERAELDRRMQRFRDGRLVPDLSGRAVVLADDGLATGVTARAALASVRHAKPATLVFAAPVCSEDGCRTLGAEGYTVVCVYTPPDFRGVGEWYADFEQVTDETVIAVLRQAATGPP
;
A
#
# COMPACT_ATOMS: atom_id res chain seq x y z
N MET A 1 -18.35 -4.37 13.10
CA MET A 1 -17.55 -5.01 12.05
C MET A 1 -18.26 -4.80 10.72
N LEU A 2 -17.56 -4.37 9.71
CA LEU A 2 -18.13 -4.00 8.42
C LEU A 2 -17.82 -5.06 7.34
N PHE A 3 -16.63 -5.68 7.40
CA PHE A 3 -16.17 -6.69 6.44
C PHE A 3 -16.06 -8.06 7.10
N ALA A 4 -16.46 -9.13 6.38
CA ALA A 4 -16.29 -10.49 6.86
C ALA A 4 -14.79 -10.85 6.95
N ASP A 5 -14.06 -10.58 5.88
CA ASP A 5 -12.62 -10.81 5.75
C ASP A 5 -12.01 -9.85 4.70
N ARG A 6 -10.71 -9.97 4.41
CA ARG A 6 -10.03 -9.17 3.39
C ARG A 6 -10.53 -9.40 1.97
N ALA A 7 -11.01 -10.61 1.65
CA ALA A 7 -11.53 -10.88 0.32
C ALA A 7 -12.89 -10.19 0.11
N ASP A 8 -13.74 -10.22 1.12
CA ASP A 8 -15.00 -9.49 1.13
C ASP A 8 -14.77 -7.97 1.04
N ALA A 9 -13.87 -7.43 1.85
CA ALA A 9 -13.48 -6.02 1.81
C ALA A 9 -12.93 -5.61 0.42
N GLY A 10 -12.13 -6.47 -0.20
CA GLY A 10 -11.57 -6.24 -1.54
C GLY A 10 -12.65 -6.18 -2.62
N ARG A 11 -13.68 -7.02 -2.54
CA ARG A 11 -14.83 -6.97 -3.47
C ARG A 11 -15.61 -5.66 -3.33
N GLN A 12 -15.94 -5.24 -2.11
CA GLN A 12 -16.64 -3.98 -1.85
C GLN A 12 -15.80 -2.76 -2.28
N LEU A 13 -14.47 -2.83 -2.10
CA LEU A 13 -13.56 -1.78 -2.58
C LEU A 13 -13.54 -1.71 -4.11
N ALA A 14 -13.55 -2.85 -4.79
CA ALA A 14 -13.60 -2.88 -6.25
C ALA A 14 -14.88 -2.27 -6.80
N GLU A 15 -16.03 -2.56 -6.21
CA GLU A 15 -17.31 -1.93 -6.55
C GLU A 15 -17.25 -0.40 -6.36
N THR A 16 -16.69 0.04 -5.23
CA THR A 16 -16.52 1.46 -4.92
C THR A 16 -15.58 2.16 -5.91
N LEU A 17 -14.48 1.50 -6.30
CA LEU A 17 -13.55 2.01 -7.31
C LEU A 17 -14.23 2.18 -8.67
N LEU A 18 -14.96 1.17 -9.13
CA LEU A 18 -15.68 1.22 -10.41
C LEU A 18 -16.76 2.30 -10.42
N ALA A 19 -17.47 2.49 -9.31
CA ALA A 19 -18.49 3.53 -9.17
C ALA A 19 -17.89 4.95 -9.16
N ARG A 20 -16.77 5.15 -8.44
CA ARG A 20 -16.15 6.48 -8.31
C ARG A 20 -15.26 6.84 -9.50
N LEU A 21 -14.69 5.86 -10.17
CA LEU A 21 -13.74 6.01 -11.29
C LEU A 21 -14.15 5.11 -12.48
N PRO A 22 -15.31 5.36 -13.10
CA PRO A 22 -15.89 4.44 -14.11
C PRO A 22 -15.01 4.23 -15.34
N GLY A 23 -14.08 5.14 -15.63
CA GLY A 23 -13.12 5.00 -16.73
C GLY A 23 -11.83 4.25 -16.38
N LEU A 24 -11.65 3.83 -15.13
CA LEU A 24 -10.38 3.28 -14.66
C LEU A 24 -10.05 1.94 -15.33
N ALA A 25 -11.03 1.04 -15.48
CA ALA A 25 -10.82 -0.26 -16.12
C ALA A 25 -10.35 -0.14 -17.59
N ASN A 26 -10.82 0.89 -18.31
CA ASN A 26 -10.45 1.15 -19.71
C ASN A 26 -9.01 1.67 -19.88
N GLN A 27 -8.38 2.14 -18.81
CA GLN A 27 -7.00 2.64 -18.82
C GLN A 27 -5.94 1.52 -18.71
N ARG A 28 -6.34 0.25 -18.79
CA ARG A 28 -5.48 -0.92 -18.60
C ARG A 28 -4.65 -0.80 -17.31
N PRO A 29 -5.31 -0.67 -16.16
CA PRO A 29 -4.64 -0.42 -14.90
C PRO A 29 -3.72 -1.58 -14.52
N ILE A 30 -2.79 -1.29 -13.60
CA ILE A 30 -2.08 -2.29 -12.82
C ILE A 30 -2.40 -2.09 -11.35
N VAL A 31 -2.62 -3.17 -10.62
CA VAL A 31 -2.85 -3.12 -9.18
C VAL A 31 -1.57 -3.53 -8.45
N LEU A 32 -1.15 -2.71 -7.50
CA LEU A 32 -0.02 -2.96 -6.63
C LEU A 32 -0.54 -3.17 -5.21
N GLY A 33 -0.43 -4.38 -4.67
CA GLY A 33 -0.81 -4.66 -3.29
C GLY A 33 0.32 -4.31 -2.32
N VAL A 34 0.02 -3.62 -1.23
CA VAL A 34 0.97 -3.41 -0.12
C VAL A 34 0.95 -4.66 0.76
N PRO A 35 2.04 -5.43 0.87
CA PRO A 35 2.01 -6.66 1.62
C PRO A 35 1.99 -6.40 3.14
N ARG A 36 1.30 -7.27 3.86
CA ARG A 36 0.75 -8.54 3.40
C ARG A 36 -0.73 -8.45 3.04
N GLY A 37 -1.54 -7.79 3.86
CA GLY A 37 -3.00 -7.74 3.71
C GLY A 37 -3.47 -7.09 2.41
N GLY A 38 -2.81 -6.01 1.99
CA GLY A 38 -3.14 -5.30 0.76
C GLY A 38 -3.00 -6.13 -0.52
N VAL A 39 -2.24 -7.23 -0.51
CA VAL A 39 -2.18 -8.16 -1.66
C VAL A 39 -3.48 -8.96 -1.80
N ILE A 40 -4.13 -9.32 -0.68
CA ILE A 40 -5.43 -10.01 -0.71
C ILE A 40 -6.52 -9.06 -1.24
N ILE A 41 -6.52 -7.83 -0.75
CA ILE A 41 -7.40 -6.75 -1.27
C ILE A 41 -7.13 -6.52 -2.76
N GLY A 42 -5.87 -6.34 -3.12
CA GLY A 42 -5.44 -6.07 -4.49
C GLY A 42 -5.83 -7.17 -5.48
N ARG A 43 -5.88 -8.44 -5.05
CA ARG A 43 -6.35 -9.55 -5.88
C ARG A 43 -7.80 -9.36 -6.31
N GLU A 44 -8.70 -9.00 -5.40
CA GLU A 44 -10.12 -8.81 -5.72
C GLU A 44 -10.32 -7.57 -6.59
N VAL A 45 -9.57 -6.49 -6.31
CA VAL A 45 -9.58 -5.28 -7.14
C VAL A 45 -9.05 -5.58 -8.55
N ALA A 46 -7.93 -6.30 -8.68
CA ALA A 46 -7.33 -6.67 -9.96
C ALA A 46 -8.29 -7.53 -10.79
N ARG A 47 -8.96 -8.51 -10.15
CA ARG A 47 -9.97 -9.35 -10.81
C ARG A 47 -11.13 -8.54 -11.37
N ALA A 48 -11.67 -7.59 -10.58
CA ALA A 48 -12.79 -6.76 -11.00
C ALA A 48 -12.42 -5.76 -12.13
N LEU A 49 -11.17 -5.29 -12.15
CA LEU A 49 -10.66 -4.37 -13.17
C LEU A 49 -10.12 -5.10 -14.42
N GLY A 50 -10.02 -6.44 -14.43
CA GLY A 50 -9.31 -7.19 -15.47
C GLY A 50 -7.83 -6.79 -15.56
N ALA A 51 -7.20 -6.52 -14.43
CA ALA A 51 -5.87 -5.93 -14.33
C ALA A 51 -4.82 -6.93 -13.80
N PRO A 52 -3.55 -6.82 -14.20
CA PRO A 52 -2.47 -7.55 -13.56
C PRO A 52 -2.28 -7.08 -12.12
N LEU A 53 -1.92 -8.03 -11.24
CA LEU A 53 -1.54 -7.78 -9.85
C LEU A 53 -0.03 -7.94 -9.66
N ASP A 54 0.59 -6.97 -9.00
CA ASP A 54 1.95 -7.09 -8.47
C ASP A 54 2.01 -6.54 -7.03
N VAL A 55 3.18 -6.50 -6.45
CA VAL A 55 3.44 -6.10 -5.07
C VAL A 55 4.36 -4.89 -5.03
N ILE A 56 4.10 -3.98 -4.08
CA ILE A 56 5.04 -2.94 -3.69
C ILE A 56 5.24 -2.98 -2.18
N VAL A 57 6.48 -3.07 -1.74
CA VAL A 57 6.83 -3.07 -0.32
C VAL A 57 7.32 -1.69 0.07
N ALA A 58 6.82 -1.13 1.15
CA ALA A 58 7.44 -0.02 1.84
C ALA A 58 7.69 -0.41 3.30
N ARG A 59 8.71 0.18 3.91
CA ARG A 59 9.14 -0.17 5.26
C ARG A 59 9.16 1.05 6.16
N LYS A 60 8.50 0.94 7.31
CA LYS A 60 8.52 1.96 8.36
C LYS A 60 9.94 2.15 8.89
N LEU A 61 10.34 3.39 9.08
CA LEU A 61 11.57 3.78 9.77
C LEU A 61 11.25 4.06 11.23
N GLY A 62 11.76 3.24 12.15
CA GLY A 62 11.49 3.37 13.58
C GLY A 62 12.37 4.42 14.25
N ALA A 63 11.85 5.05 15.32
CA ALA A 63 12.59 6.00 16.14
C ALA A 63 13.72 5.33 16.95
N PRO A 64 14.77 6.07 17.33
CA PRO A 64 15.84 5.56 18.19
C PRO A 64 15.28 5.04 19.53
N GLY A 65 15.54 3.77 19.84
CA GLY A 65 15.07 3.14 21.08
C GLY A 65 13.57 2.83 21.15
N HIS A 66 12.79 3.22 20.13
CA HIS A 66 11.35 2.99 20.04
C HIS A 66 10.96 2.60 18.61
N GLU A 67 11.31 1.38 18.18
CA GLU A 67 11.13 0.93 16.79
C GLU A 67 9.65 0.95 16.32
N GLU A 68 8.69 0.84 17.24
CA GLU A 68 7.26 0.92 16.92
C GLU A 68 6.80 2.34 16.58
N LEU A 69 7.48 3.36 17.11
CA LEU A 69 7.20 4.75 16.76
C LEU A 69 7.83 5.07 15.40
N GLY A 70 7.01 5.25 14.38
CA GLY A 70 7.47 5.54 13.02
C GLY A 70 7.89 6.99 12.87
N ILE A 71 9.13 7.23 12.44
CA ILE A 71 9.63 8.55 12.02
C ILE A 71 9.54 8.76 10.50
N GLY A 72 9.07 7.75 9.77
CA GLY A 72 8.94 7.78 8.33
C GLY A 72 8.83 6.39 7.70
N ALA A 73 9.01 6.32 6.39
CA ALA A 73 9.09 5.08 5.64
C ALA A 73 10.01 5.20 4.41
N VAL A 74 10.48 4.06 3.92
CA VAL A 74 11.32 3.95 2.70
C VAL A 74 10.67 2.97 1.72
N ALA A 75 10.78 3.29 0.42
CA ALA A 75 10.28 2.50 -0.69
C ALA A 75 11.45 1.87 -1.52
N PRO A 76 11.16 0.95 -2.47
CA PRO A 76 12.17 0.16 -3.18
C PRO A 76 13.18 1.00 -3.97
N ASP A 77 12.76 2.10 -4.57
CA ASP A 77 13.62 3.01 -5.32
C ASP A 77 14.52 3.90 -4.43
N GLY A 78 14.40 3.75 -3.09
CA GLY A 78 15.10 4.56 -2.10
C GLY A 78 14.35 5.83 -1.71
N THR A 79 13.18 6.08 -2.27
CA THR A 79 12.30 7.18 -1.84
C THR A 79 11.99 7.08 -0.36
N ARG A 80 12.22 8.18 0.37
CA ARG A 80 11.90 8.30 1.79
C ARG A 80 10.82 9.35 2.00
N VAL A 81 9.89 9.03 2.89
CA VAL A 81 8.95 9.99 3.45
C VAL A 81 9.22 10.05 4.94
N LEU A 82 9.56 11.22 5.47
CA LEU A 82 9.81 11.44 6.90
C LEU A 82 8.68 12.26 7.51
N ASP A 83 8.39 12.00 8.76
CA ASP A 83 7.54 12.84 9.58
C ASP A 83 8.45 13.91 10.26
N GLY A 84 8.46 15.10 9.66
CA GLY A 84 9.33 16.18 10.11
C GLY A 84 9.03 16.64 11.54
N GLU A 85 7.78 16.57 11.99
CA GLU A 85 7.39 16.96 13.35
C GLU A 85 7.91 15.94 14.36
N ILE A 86 7.73 14.65 14.11
CA ILE A 86 8.24 13.58 14.99
C ILE A 86 9.77 13.58 15.00
N VAL A 87 10.41 13.72 13.84
CA VAL A 87 11.87 13.80 13.70
C VAL A 87 12.43 14.97 14.54
N ALA A 88 11.82 16.15 14.44
CA ALA A 88 12.23 17.34 15.19
C ALA A 88 11.95 17.18 16.70
N ALA A 89 10.76 16.69 17.08
CA ALA A 89 10.37 16.53 18.48
C ALA A 89 11.27 15.54 19.23
N LEU A 90 11.75 14.48 18.53
CA LEU A 90 12.65 13.48 19.11
C LEU A 90 14.14 13.80 18.93
N GLY A 91 14.49 14.90 18.25
CA GLY A 91 15.87 15.25 17.95
C GLY A 91 16.64 14.17 17.18
N VAL A 92 15.96 13.48 16.25
CA VAL A 92 16.56 12.36 15.49
C VAL A 92 17.61 12.89 14.53
N SER A 93 18.86 12.42 14.67
CA SER A 93 19.96 12.86 13.81
C SER A 93 19.90 12.28 12.40
N ASP A 94 20.41 13.03 11.41
CA ASP A 94 20.55 12.57 10.03
C ASP A 94 21.36 11.28 9.94
N ALA A 95 22.40 11.14 10.75
CA ALA A 95 23.21 9.91 10.79
C ALA A 95 22.38 8.67 11.21
N TYR A 96 21.43 8.83 12.14
CA TYR A 96 20.52 7.75 12.51
C TYR A 96 19.54 7.46 11.36
N ILE A 97 18.94 8.49 10.76
CA ILE A 97 18.01 8.34 9.63
C ILE A 97 18.69 7.58 8.48
N GLU A 98 19.92 7.93 8.13
CA GLU A 98 20.69 7.23 7.10
C GLU A 98 20.98 5.76 7.47
N LYS A 99 21.34 5.50 8.72
CA LYS A 99 21.60 4.14 9.23
C LYS A 99 20.36 3.27 9.16
N ILE A 100 19.21 3.75 9.69
CA ILE A 100 17.95 2.99 9.70
C ILE A 100 17.42 2.78 8.28
N THR A 101 17.56 3.79 7.41
CA THR A 101 17.16 3.69 5.99
C THR A 101 17.92 2.57 5.29
N ARG A 102 19.25 2.49 5.45
CA ARG A 102 20.05 1.41 4.85
C ARG A 102 19.61 0.03 5.36
N ARG A 103 19.37 -0.11 6.68
CA ARG A 103 18.89 -1.36 7.28
C ARG A 103 17.57 -1.81 6.68
N GLU A 104 16.58 -0.90 6.69
CA GLU A 104 15.23 -1.21 6.23
C GLU A 104 15.17 -1.43 4.72
N ARG A 105 16.02 -0.75 3.94
CA ARG A 105 16.13 -0.97 2.50
C ARG A 105 16.67 -2.36 2.16
N ALA A 106 17.69 -2.84 2.85
CA ALA A 106 18.20 -4.20 2.64
C ALA A 106 17.13 -5.27 2.91
N GLU A 107 16.33 -5.09 3.97
CA GLU A 107 15.22 -5.98 4.27
C GLU A 107 14.09 -5.88 3.25
N LEU A 108 13.82 -4.66 2.74
CA LEU A 108 12.84 -4.40 1.70
C LEU A 108 13.23 -5.13 0.40
N ASP A 109 14.48 -5.00 -0.04
CA ASP A 109 15.00 -5.65 -1.25
C ASP A 109 14.87 -7.18 -1.14
N ARG A 110 15.22 -7.74 0.03
CA ARG A 110 15.05 -9.17 0.31
C ARG A 110 13.59 -9.63 0.19
N ARG A 111 12.64 -8.85 0.74
CA ARG A 111 11.20 -9.15 0.65
C ARG A 111 10.66 -9.02 -0.77
N MET A 112 11.08 -7.99 -1.48
CA MET A 112 10.67 -7.80 -2.88
C MET A 112 11.12 -8.97 -3.75
N GLN A 113 12.38 -9.42 -3.61
CA GLN A 113 12.89 -10.62 -4.31
C GLN A 113 12.05 -11.86 -3.97
N ARG A 114 11.77 -12.08 -2.68
CA ARG A 114 10.97 -13.22 -2.22
C ARG A 114 9.55 -13.21 -2.79
N PHE A 115 8.86 -12.06 -2.73
CA PHE A 115 7.48 -11.96 -3.21
C PHE A 115 7.38 -12.03 -4.73
N ARG A 116 8.33 -11.48 -5.43
CA ARG A 116 8.33 -11.52 -6.90
C ARG A 116 8.80 -12.84 -7.49
N ASP A 117 9.58 -13.61 -6.76
CA ASP A 117 10.01 -14.94 -7.19
C ASP A 117 10.62 -14.92 -8.61
N GLY A 118 11.55 -13.98 -8.85
CA GLY A 118 12.23 -13.78 -10.13
C GLY A 118 11.43 -13.02 -11.21
N ARG A 119 10.19 -12.61 -10.94
CA ARG A 119 9.41 -11.80 -11.88
C ARG A 119 9.98 -10.39 -12.01
N LEU A 120 9.92 -9.87 -13.23
CA LEU A 120 10.37 -8.51 -13.51
C LEU A 120 9.46 -7.47 -12.85
N VAL A 121 10.04 -6.31 -12.52
CA VAL A 121 9.27 -5.14 -12.08
C VAL A 121 8.44 -4.66 -13.26
N PRO A 122 7.12 -4.49 -13.11
CA PRO A 122 6.30 -3.99 -14.19
C PRO A 122 6.66 -2.53 -14.51
N ASP A 123 6.61 -2.17 -15.79
CA ASP A 123 6.68 -0.77 -16.19
C ASP A 123 5.36 -0.07 -15.84
N LEU A 124 5.45 0.98 -15.04
CA LEU A 124 4.32 1.77 -14.57
C LEU A 124 4.16 3.08 -15.36
N SER A 125 5.13 3.41 -16.23
CA SER A 125 5.14 4.68 -16.95
C SER A 125 3.93 4.80 -17.88
N GLY A 126 3.21 5.92 -17.77
CA GLY A 126 2.01 6.19 -18.57
C GLY A 126 0.82 5.29 -18.30
N ARG A 127 0.87 4.40 -17.32
CA ARG A 127 -0.23 3.48 -16.96
C ARG A 127 -1.08 4.06 -15.83
N ALA A 128 -2.32 3.57 -15.72
CA ALA A 128 -3.09 3.75 -14.51
C ALA A 128 -2.58 2.75 -13.44
N VAL A 129 -2.36 3.23 -12.23
CA VAL A 129 -1.88 2.42 -11.11
C VAL A 129 -2.84 2.55 -9.93
N VAL A 130 -3.28 1.42 -9.38
CA VAL A 130 -4.03 1.34 -8.13
C VAL A 130 -3.13 0.74 -7.06
N LEU A 131 -2.79 1.52 -6.05
CA LEU A 131 -2.11 1.03 -4.85
C LEU A 131 -3.16 0.56 -3.86
N ALA A 132 -3.22 -0.74 -3.57
CA ALA A 132 -4.21 -1.35 -2.68
C ALA A 132 -3.60 -1.74 -1.33
N ASP A 133 -4.29 -1.40 -0.23
CA ASP A 133 -3.93 -1.82 1.11
C ASP A 133 -5.18 -2.31 1.86
N ASP A 134 -5.01 -3.02 3.00
CA ASP A 134 -6.14 -3.51 3.82
C ASP A 134 -6.72 -2.43 4.75
N GLY A 135 -6.06 -1.30 4.88
CA GLY A 135 -6.54 -0.12 5.58
C GLY A 135 -5.53 1.00 5.63
N LEU A 136 -6.00 2.20 5.92
CA LEU A 136 -5.17 3.39 6.05
C LEU A 136 -5.30 3.97 7.46
N ALA A 137 -4.27 3.83 8.28
CA ALA A 137 -4.18 4.50 9.59
C ALA A 137 -3.45 5.84 9.45
N THR A 138 -2.19 5.94 9.83
CA THR A 138 -1.37 7.16 9.70
C THR A 138 -0.89 7.42 8.26
N GLY A 139 -0.93 6.42 7.41
CA GLY A 139 -0.54 6.52 6.00
C GLY A 139 0.95 6.61 5.71
N VAL A 140 1.84 6.55 6.71
CA VAL A 140 3.29 6.73 6.50
C VAL A 140 3.86 5.75 5.47
N THR A 141 3.49 4.46 5.55
CA THR A 141 3.93 3.43 4.61
C THR A 141 3.30 3.64 3.22
N ALA A 142 2.00 3.96 3.18
CA ALA A 142 1.30 4.26 1.94
C ALA A 142 1.90 5.47 1.20
N ARG A 143 2.27 6.54 1.93
CA ARG A 143 2.93 7.73 1.38
C ARG A 143 4.25 7.39 0.70
N ALA A 144 5.10 6.58 1.35
CA ALA A 144 6.38 6.18 0.77
C ALA A 144 6.18 5.33 -0.50
N ALA A 145 5.24 4.38 -0.47
CA ALA A 145 4.91 3.57 -1.64
C ALA A 145 4.34 4.43 -2.79
N LEU A 146 3.42 5.34 -2.49
CA LEU A 146 2.83 6.26 -3.48
C LEU A 146 3.88 7.20 -4.08
N ALA A 147 4.77 7.76 -3.26
CA ALA A 147 5.85 8.63 -3.74
C ALA A 147 6.81 7.88 -4.68
N SER A 148 7.16 6.64 -4.35
CA SER A 148 7.97 5.78 -5.22
C SER A 148 7.27 5.49 -6.56
N VAL A 149 5.98 5.11 -6.52
CA VAL A 149 5.19 4.89 -7.74
C VAL A 149 5.08 6.16 -8.60
N ARG A 150 4.92 7.33 -7.96
CA ARG A 150 4.86 8.62 -8.65
C ARG A 150 6.12 8.92 -9.46
N HIS A 151 7.29 8.50 -8.99
CA HIS A 151 8.56 8.64 -9.74
C HIS A 151 8.57 7.85 -11.05
N ALA A 152 7.83 6.76 -11.15
CA ALA A 152 7.65 6.02 -12.40
C ALA A 152 6.71 6.73 -13.41
N LYS A 153 6.16 7.91 -13.07
CA LYS A 153 5.31 8.76 -13.92
C LYS A 153 4.08 8.02 -14.48
N PRO A 154 3.24 7.41 -13.63
CA PRO A 154 1.98 6.83 -14.08
C PRO A 154 1.06 7.93 -14.61
N ALA A 155 0.18 7.59 -15.57
CA ALA A 155 -0.84 8.53 -16.06
C ALA A 155 -1.93 8.80 -15.02
N THR A 156 -2.26 7.78 -14.20
CA THR A 156 -3.21 7.87 -13.09
C THR A 156 -2.64 7.10 -11.91
N LEU A 157 -2.71 7.69 -10.70
CA LEU A 157 -2.29 7.03 -9.46
C LEU A 157 -3.38 7.16 -8.41
N VAL A 158 -3.93 6.03 -7.98
CA VAL A 158 -5.00 5.92 -7.00
C VAL A 158 -4.52 5.10 -5.81
N PHE A 159 -4.72 5.61 -4.60
CA PHE A 159 -4.67 4.79 -3.38
C PHE A 159 -6.06 4.27 -3.08
N ALA A 160 -6.18 2.99 -2.76
CA ALA A 160 -7.45 2.34 -2.47
C ALA A 160 -7.33 1.42 -1.24
N ALA A 161 -8.24 1.61 -0.27
CA ALA A 161 -8.34 0.75 0.91
C ALA A 161 -9.79 0.62 1.38
N PRO A 162 -10.18 -0.51 1.99
CA PRO A 162 -11.55 -0.68 2.47
C PRO A 162 -11.91 0.29 3.59
N VAL A 163 -11.01 0.53 4.53
CA VAL A 163 -11.21 1.44 5.65
C VAL A 163 -10.04 2.40 5.81
N CYS A 164 -10.35 3.67 6.04
CA CYS A 164 -9.34 4.72 6.17
C CYS A 164 -9.66 5.63 7.35
N SER A 165 -8.65 6.06 8.09
CA SER A 165 -8.80 7.15 9.03
C SER A 165 -9.05 8.47 8.29
N GLU A 166 -9.77 9.40 8.89
CA GLU A 166 -9.99 10.75 8.33
C GLU A 166 -8.65 11.47 8.12
N ASP A 167 -7.74 11.35 9.09
CA ASP A 167 -6.41 11.97 9.02
C ASP A 167 -5.55 11.39 7.90
N GLY A 168 -5.56 10.07 7.72
CA GLY A 168 -4.87 9.41 6.62
C GLY A 168 -5.38 9.86 5.25
N CYS A 169 -6.70 9.90 5.09
CA CYS A 169 -7.34 10.39 3.86
C CYS A 169 -6.98 11.86 3.57
N ARG A 170 -7.05 12.72 4.60
CA ARG A 170 -6.72 14.14 4.48
C ARG A 170 -5.26 14.34 4.11
N THR A 171 -4.35 13.61 4.75
CA THR A 171 -2.91 13.69 4.48
C THR A 171 -2.59 13.30 3.05
N LEU A 172 -3.09 12.15 2.56
CA LEU A 172 -2.87 11.73 1.18
C LEU A 172 -3.52 12.69 0.17
N GLY A 173 -4.73 13.17 0.47
CA GLY A 173 -5.42 14.14 -0.37
C GLY A 173 -4.68 15.48 -0.47
N ALA A 174 -4.11 15.98 0.63
CA ALA A 174 -3.30 17.20 0.66
C ALA A 174 -2.00 17.06 -0.16
N GLU A 175 -1.45 15.85 -0.29
CA GLU A 175 -0.31 15.54 -1.16
C GLU A 175 -0.71 15.33 -2.64
N GLY A 176 -1.99 15.51 -2.98
CA GLY A 176 -2.52 15.41 -4.34
C GLY A 176 -2.75 13.98 -4.81
N TYR A 177 -2.89 13.01 -3.91
CA TYR A 177 -3.27 11.65 -4.27
C TYR A 177 -4.79 11.49 -4.34
N THR A 178 -5.26 10.74 -5.32
CA THR A 178 -6.65 10.26 -5.35
C THR A 178 -6.79 9.12 -4.35
N VAL A 179 -7.69 9.28 -3.37
CA VAL A 179 -7.97 8.27 -2.35
C VAL A 179 -9.37 7.73 -2.55
N VAL A 180 -9.51 6.41 -2.67
CA VAL A 180 -10.78 5.70 -2.71
C VAL A 180 -10.88 4.81 -1.50
N CYS A 181 -11.90 5.03 -0.69
CA CYS A 181 -12.19 4.28 0.52
C CYS A 181 -13.66 3.89 0.57
N VAL A 182 -13.96 2.67 1.04
CA VAL A 182 -15.34 2.24 1.25
C VAL A 182 -15.93 2.95 2.46
N TYR A 183 -15.16 2.99 3.55
CA TYR A 183 -15.60 3.57 4.80
C TYR A 183 -14.49 4.39 5.49
N THR A 184 -14.87 5.57 5.96
CA THR A 184 -14.00 6.47 6.74
C THR A 184 -14.70 6.78 8.07
N PRO A 185 -14.46 5.97 9.11
CA PRO A 185 -15.10 6.14 10.40
C PRO A 185 -14.54 7.33 11.18
N PRO A 186 -15.37 8.07 11.92
CA PRO A 186 -14.95 9.19 12.75
C PRO A 186 -14.13 8.74 13.98
N ASP A 187 -14.36 7.52 14.48
CA ASP A 187 -13.73 6.94 15.66
C ASP A 187 -12.73 5.82 15.31
N PHE A 188 -11.96 6.02 14.28
CA PHE A 188 -10.96 5.06 13.81
C PHE A 188 -9.85 4.84 14.85
N ARG A 189 -9.71 3.61 15.35
CA ARG A 189 -8.65 3.20 16.29
C ARG A 189 -7.64 2.27 15.65
N GLY A 190 -8.08 1.45 14.69
CA GLY A 190 -7.22 0.50 13.99
C GLY A 190 -7.94 -0.23 12.87
N VAL A 191 -7.19 -0.67 11.87
CA VAL A 191 -7.71 -1.35 10.68
C VAL A 191 -8.49 -2.62 11.05
N GLY A 192 -7.94 -3.44 11.95
CA GLY A 192 -8.49 -4.76 12.28
C GLY A 192 -9.88 -4.73 12.92
N GLU A 193 -10.30 -3.62 13.55
CA GLU A 193 -11.61 -3.50 14.18
C GLU A 193 -12.78 -3.56 13.19
N TRP A 194 -12.50 -3.34 11.92
CA TRP A 194 -13.49 -3.28 10.84
C TRP A 194 -13.73 -4.63 10.16
N TYR A 195 -12.91 -5.64 10.51
CA TYR A 195 -12.97 -6.99 9.97
C TYR A 195 -13.47 -7.98 11.02
N ALA A 196 -14.35 -8.91 10.63
CA ALA A 196 -14.76 -10.02 11.49
C ALA A 196 -13.61 -11.04 11.62
N ASP A 197 -12.92 -11.31 10.51
CA ASP A 197 -11.70 -12.10 10.45
C ASP A 197 -10.57 -11.22 9.92
N PHE A 198 -9.57 -10.95 10.79
CA PHE A 198 -8.35 -10.20 10.48
C PHE A 198 -7.10 -11.01 10.77
N GLU A 199 -7.15 -12.32 10.51
CA GLU A 199 -5.99 -13.20 10.72
C GLU A 199 -4.75 -12.71 9.96
N GLN A 200 -3.59 -13.05 10.52
CA GLN A 200 -2.31 -12.63 9.94
C GLN A 200 -2.06 -13.35 8.62
N VAL A 201 -1.97 -12.59 7.52
CA VAL A 201 -1.57 -13.10 6.21
C VAL A 201 -0.09 -13.48 6.26
N THR A 202 0.27 -14.69 5.82
CA THR A 202 1.66 -15.14 5.76
C THR A 202 2.34 -14.71 4.45
N ASP A 203 3.69 -14.73 4.43
CA ASP A 203 4.44 -14.47 3.21
C ASP A 203 4.16 -15.53 2.14
N GLU A 204 3.94 -16.79 2.54
CA GLU A 204 3.57 -17.89 1.66
C GLU A 204 2.23 -17.66 0.97
N THR A 205 1.25 -17.14 1.72
CA THR A 205 -0.05 -16.75 1.15
C THR A 205 0.12 -15.63 0.11
N VAL A 206 0.92 -14.61 0.40
CA VAL A 206 1.21 -13.53 -0.55
C VAL A 206 1.83 -14.08 -1.84
N ILE A 207 2.85 -14.95 -1.73
CA ILE A 207 3.52 -15.57 -2.88
C ILE A 207 2.53 -16.39 -3.70
N ALA A 208 1.68 -17.20 -3.04
CA ALA A 208 0.67 -18.02 -3.72
C ALA A 208 -0.32 -17.16 -4.51
N VAL A 209 -0.82 -16.07 -3.91
CA VAL A 209 -1.74 -15.12 -4.57
C VAL A 209 -1.09 -14.48 -5.80
N LEU A 210 0.15 -14.01 -5.65
CA LEU A 210 0.87 -13.37 -6.76
C LEU A 210 1.20 -14.34 -7.90
N ARG A 211 1.50 -15.62 -7.59
CA ARG A 211 1.70 -16.67 -8.61
C ARG A 211 0.40 -16.97 -9.37
N GLN A 212 -0.71 -17.12 -8.64
CA GLN A 212 -2.02 -17.34 -9.27
C GLN A 212 -2.42 -16.18 -10.19
N ALA A 213 -2.21 -14.94 -9.75
CA ALA A 213 -2.50 -13.76 -10.56
C ALA A 213 -1.63 -13.66 -11.83
N ALA A 214 -0.40 -14.21 -11.80
CA ALA A 214 0.49 -14.21 -12.97
C ALA A 214 0.13 -15.28 -14.02
N THR A 215 -0.58 -16.35 -13.63
CA THR A 215 -0.94 -17.49 -14.50
C THR A 215 -2.41 -17.47 -14.94
N GLY A 216 -3.24 -16.63 -14.30
CA GLY A 216 -4.65 -16.47 -14.65
C GLY A 216 -4.84 -15.67 -15.95
N PRO A 217 -5.99 -15.78 -16.60
CA PRO A 217 -6.32 -14.91 -17.73
C PRO A 217 -6.33 -13.44 -17.24
N PRO A 218 -5.93 -12.52 -18.12
CA PRO A 218 -5.97 -11.09 -17.83
C PRO A 218 -7.39 -10.60 -17.57
#